data_22edab961b3f210280d59fe574e64416
#
_entry.id   22edab961b3f210280d59fe574e64416
#
_cell.length_a   1.000
_cell.length_b   1.000
_cell.length_c   1.000
_cell.angle_alpha   90.00
_cell.angle_beta   90.00
_cell.angle_gamma   90.00
#
_symmetry.space_group_name_H-M   'P 1'
#
loop_
_entity.id
_entity.type
_entity.pdbx_description
1 polymer ?
#
loop_
_entity_poly.entity_id
_entity_poly.type
_entity_poly.pdbx_seq_one_letter_code
_entity_poly.pdbx_strand_id
1 'polypeptide(L)'
;YKQILEKYGVAAETPKPAKKEKAAALEDFSLAEYAFAKHLPEEWLAKTCRLETRKDRNNGTAWLYIPYYNAAGEESTYRKRYAHKDFRWRTGSSGKICLYGEWRIPEFANAGYAVMVEGESDTQSLWYMGIPAIGVPGASMFKPEQSSVLQGLKLYLHHEPDGGGDTFIHKICTGLRDGGYEGEVYEWSCKALGEKDPSDLYIKHGREQAAKLIRDALKTAKPVDYKKEDIPEAISGAPISLRQPEGWIYSDKGISRIDEKKFQPVLCCRTPIILTKRLQSIETGEEKIEVAFKRDGLWQSAIYPRSVIFQSRSITALADLGCTITSENSKQVVRFLGSLEAENIDIIPKEDSTSTFGWQPGNRFVPGHADGITLDIDPSQKSMATAYCQNGTFEKWVEHMAPHRSRQKFRFILAASFAAPLLRIVKQRIFFVYNWGGSKGGKTAALKAALSAWGDPERLMVNFNATQVGLERTAAFYCDLPLGIDERQLAGNNQAGLEKIVYMIASGTGKIRGAKSGGIQATQQWRTVSLATGEEPLSTETTQTGVSTRVLELYGGPFDNER
;
A
#
# COMPACT_ATOMS: atom_id res chain seq x y z
N TYR A 1 -3.74 23.94 -34.55
CA TYR A 1 -3.86 24.79 -33.34
C TYR A 1 -3.58 26.25 -33.69
N LYS A 2 -2.48 26.58 -34.41
CA LYS A 2 -2.16 27.93 -34.86
C LYS A 2 -3.27 28.56 -35.76
N GLN A 3 -3.80 27.78 -36.68
CA GLN A 3 -4.90 28.23 -37.58
C GLN A 3 -6.22 28.50 -36.84
N ILE A 4 -6.46 27.87 -35.70
CA ILE A 4 -7.65 28.11 -34.86
C ILE A 4 -7.50 29.42 -34.10
N LEU A 5 -6.30 29.71 -33.55
CA LEU A 5 -6.02 30.94 -32.80
C LEU A 5 -6.08 32.20 -33.70
N GLU A 6 -5.60 32.11 -34.94
CA GLU A 6 -5.70 33.20 -35.92
C GLU A 6 -7.16 33.54 -36.29
N LYS A 7 -8.04 32.53 -36.30
CA LYS A 7 -9.46 32.73 -36.63
C LYS A 7 -10.24 33.47 -35.53
N TYR A 8 -9.75 33.50 -34.31
CA TYR A 8 -10.41 34.12 -33.16
C TYR A 8 -9.68 35.36 -32.61
N GLY A 9 -8.69 35.92 -33.35
CA GLY A 9 -8.02 37.17 -33.00
C GLY A 9 -7.22 37.13 -31.70
N VAL A 10 -6.82 35.94 -31.22
CA VAL A 10 -5.99 35.79 -30.05
C VAL A 10 -4.53 35.79 -30.51
N ALA A 11 -3.82 36.88 -30.26
CA ALA A 11 -2.38 36.94 -30.49
C ALA A 11 -1.69 35.85 -29.63
N ALA A 12 -1.09 34.87 -30.31
CA ALA A 12 -0.28 33.86 -29.65
C ALA A 12 1.03 34.52 -29.18
N GLU A 13 1.06 35.05 -27.98
CA GLU A 13 2.34 35.26 -27.29
C GLU A 13 2.94 33.88 -27.03
N THR A 14 3.89 33.48 -27.84
CA THR A 14 4.79 32.37 -27.53
C THR A 14 5.55 32.77 -26.25
N PRO A 15 5.42 32.03 -25.15
CA PRO A 15 6.28 32.27 -24.00
C PRO A 15 7.72 32.08 -24.51
N LYS A 16 8.52 33.16 -24.44
CA LYS A 16 9.97 33.05 -24.62
C LYS A 16 10.45 31.97 -23.65
N PRO A 17 11.28 31.02 -24.09
CA PRO A 17 11.87 30.04 -23.17
C PRO A 17 12.48 30.83 -22.01
N ALA A 18 12.04 30.53 -20.81
CA ALA A 18 12.59 31.12 -19.60
C ALA A 18 14.12 30.98 -19.70
N LYS A 19 14.83 32.13 -19.66
CA LYS A 19 16.29 32.11 -19.55
C LYS A 19 16.58 31.18 -18.37
N LYS A 20 17.34 30.12 -18.62
CA LYS A 20 17.94 29.34 -17.52
C LYS A 20 18.58 30.38 -16.60
N GLU A 21 18.08 30.47 -15.36
CA GLU A 21 18.75 31.23 -14.34
C GLU A 21 20.22 30.82 -14.39
N LYS A 22 21.12 31.78 -14.57
CA LYS A 22 22.54 31.54 -14.49
C LYS A 22 22.76 30.91 -13.13
N ALA A 23 23.28 29.67 -13.09
CA ALA A 23 23.76 29.07 -11.86
C ALA A 23 24.55 30.14 -11.10
N ALA A 24 24.24 30.34 -9.82
CA ALA A 24 24.93 31.30 -8.97
C ALA A 24 26.43 31.08 -9.15
N ALA A 25 27.16 32.19 -9.31
CA ALA A 25 28.61 32.12 -9.48
C ALA A 25 29.21 31.42 -8.26
N LEU A 26 30.09 30.43 -8.48
CA LEU A 26 30.78 29.75 -7.40
C LEU A 26 31.69 30.77 -6.70
N GLU A 27 31.56 30.82 -5.38
CA GLU A 27 32.39 31.73 -4.56
C GLU A 27 33.59 30.97 -4.00
N ASP A 28 34.69 31.68 -3.82
CA ASP A 28 35.95 31.19 -3.28
C ASP A 28 35.76 30.60 -1.88
N PHE A 29 36.44 29.48 -1.63
CA PHE A 29 36.47 28.85 -0.31
C PHE A 29 37.83 28.16 -0.09
N SER A 30 38.59 28.63 0.86
CA SER A 30 39.95 28.19 1.15
C SER A 30 40.05 27.27 2.36
N LEU A 31 41.21 26.61 2.52
CA LEU A 31 41.53 25.84 3.71
C LEU A 31 41.56 26.71 4.97
N ALA A 32 42.10 27.94 4.86
CA ALA A 32 42.14 28.89 5.97
C ALA A 32 40.73 29.27 6.47
N GLU A 33 39.81 29.55 5.54
CA GLU A 33 38.39 29.85 5.89
C GLU A 33 37.69 28.62 6.53
N TYR A 34 37.99 27.42 6.02
CA TYR A 34 37.47 26.19 6.61
C TYR A 34 38.02 25.96 8.02
N ALA A 35 39.34 26.10 8.20
CA ALA A 35 40.02 25.97 9.48
C ALA A 35 39.44 26.92 10.53
N PHE A 36 39.24 28.19 10.13
CA PHE A 36 38.62 29.20 10.96
C PHE A 36 37.17 28.83 11.33
N ALA A 37 36.34 28.46 10.35
CA ALA A 37 34.94 28.11 10.57
C ALA A 37 34.74 26.87 11.44
N LYS A 38 35.72 25.94 11.45
CA LYS A 38 35.67 24.70 12.23
C LYS A 38 36.53 24.72 13.51
N HIS A 39 37.18 25.85 13.78
CA HIS A 39 38.11 26.04 14.90
C HIS A 39 39.21 24.99 14.95
N LEU A 40 39.59 24.42 13.79
CA LEU A 40 40.64 23.42 13.65
C LEU A 40 41.94 24.05 13.15
N PRO A 41 43.14 23.64 13.64
CA PRO A 41 44.41 24.20 13.14
C PRO A 41 44.63 23.86 11.67
N GLU A 42 44.94 24.89 10.83
CA GLU A 42 45.11 24.73 9.40
C GLU A 42 46.24 23.75 9.04
N GLU A 43 47.40 23.86 9.71
CA GLU A 43 48.51 22.93 9.49
C GLU A 43 48.16 21.49 9.82
N TRP A 44 47.34 21.27 10.85
CA TRP A 44 46.90 19.94 11.22
C TRP A 44 45.92 19.37 10.17
N LEU A 45 45.00 20.19 9.64
CA LEU A 45 44.10 19.81 8.56
C LEU A 45 44.88 19.47 7.28
N ALA A 46 45.86 20.29 6.92
CA ALA A 46 46.70 20.04 5.75
C ALA A 46 47.52 18.73 5.91
N LYS A 47 48.14 18.52 7.07
CA LYS A 47 49.04 17.39 7.31
C LYS A 47 48.27 16.08 7.58
N THR A 48 47.26 16.12 8.46
CA THR A 48 46.56 14.91 8.94
C THR A 48 45.38 14.54 8.02
N CYS A 49 44.60 15.53 7.60
CA CYS A 49 43.41 15.28 6.76
C CYS A 49 43.75 15.44 5.27
N ARG A 50 44.97 15.88 4.93
CA ARG A 50 45.45 16.08 3.55
C ARG A 50 44.60 17.08 2.75
N LEU A 51 44.03 18.08 3.45
CA LEU A 51 43.21 19.12 2.82
C LEU A 51 44.13 20.19 2.21
N GLU A 52 43.70 20.75 1.11
CA GLU A 52 44.39 21.87 0.47
C GLU A 52 43.43 22.80 -0.28
N THR A 53 43.84 24.05 -0.47
CA THR A 53 43.14 24.98 -1.37
C THR A 53 43.58 24.74 -2.80
N ARG A 54 42.66 24.46 -3.70
CA ARG A 54 42.90 24.35 -5.15
C ARG A 54 42.13 25.42 -5.92
N LYS A 55 42.57 25.77 -7.11
CA LYS A 55 41.89 26.72 -8.01
C LYS A 55 41.33 25.98 -9.22
N ASP A 56 40.12 26.33 -9.62
CA ASP A 56 39.51 25.81 -10.84
C ASP A 56 40.26 26.39 -12.06
N ARG A 57 40.62 25.54 -13.02
CA ARG A 57 41.40 25.92 -14.19
C ARG A 57 40.66 26.86 -15.14
N ASN A 58 39.35 26.84 -15.15
CA ASN A 58 38.53 27.56 -16.13
C ASN A 58 38.13 28.95 -15.65
N ASN A 59 37.86 29.13 -14.37
CA ASN A 59 37.32 30.38 -13.81
C ASN A 59 38.14 30.95 -12.66
N GLY A 60 39.21 30.25 -12.23
CA GLY A 60 40.11 30.70 -11.17
C GLY A 60 39.54 30.61 -9.75
N THR A 61 38.28 30.18 -9.58
CA THR A 61 37.59 30.07 -8.26
C THR A 61 38.37 29.11 -7.35
N ALA A 62 38.67 29.56 -6.15
CA ALA A 62 39.30 28.73 -5.13
C ALA A 62 38.28 27.77 -4.49
N TRP A 63 38.73 26.56 -4.23
CA TRP A 63 37.90 25.55 -3.57
C TRP A 63 38.73 24.66 -2.64
N LEU A 64 38.09 24.14 -1.60
CA LEU A 64 38.70 23.20 -0.67
C LEU A 64 38.69 21.80 -1.28
N TYR A 65 39.88 21.20 -1.42
CA TYR A 65 40.06 19.82 -1.83
C TYR A 65 39.97 18.90 -0.63
N ILE A 66 39.04 17.94 -0.68
CA ILE A 66 38.81 16.93 0.35
C ILE A 66 39.01 15.55 -0.27
N PRO A 67 40.20 14.92 -0.09
CA PRO A 67 40.49 13.62 -0.69
C PRO A 67 39.83 12.45 0.06
N TYR A 68 39.53 11.44 -0.70
CA TYR A 68 39.04 10.15 -0.20
C TYR A 68 40.05 9.07 -0.60
N TYR A 69 40.59 8.38 0.40
CA TYR A 69 41.54 7.30 0.21
C TYR A 69 40.91 5.98 0.63
N ASN A 70 41.13 4.91 -0.14
CA ASN A 70 40.73 3.56 0.18
C ASN A 70 41.58 2.95 1.31
N ALA A 71 41.26 1.75 1.76
CA ALA A 71 41.99 1.05 2.81
C ALA A 71 43.49 0.80 2.49
N ALA A 72 43.85 0.76 1.22
CA ALA A 72 45.24 0.65 0.77
C ALA A 72 46.02 1.98 0.81
N GLY A 73 45.34 3.10 1.16
CA GLY A 73 45.92 4.44 1.18
C GLY A 73 46.04 5.11 -0.19
N GLU A 74 45.38 4.57 -1.22
CA GLU A 74 45.35 5.14 -2.56
C GLU A 74 44.16 6.11 -2.70
N GLU A 75 44.39 7.25 -3.39
CA GLU A 75 43.31 8.20 -3.65
C GLU A 75 42.24 7.58 -4.57
N SER A 76 41.07 7.32 -4.03
CA SER A 76 39.90 6.79 -4.76
C SER A 76 39.18 7.90 -5.52
N THR A 77 38.93 9.01 -4.85
CA THR A 77 38.29 10.21 -5.41
C THR A 77 38.50 11.42 -4.50
N TYR A 78 37.90 12.55 -4.86
CA TYR A 78 37.86 13.72 -3.98
C TYR A 78 36.57 14.50 -4.12
N ARG A 79 36.24 15.26 -3.07
CA ARG A 79 35.11 16.17 -3.02
C ARG A 79 35.63 17.62 -3.07
N LYS A 80 34.98 18.46 -3.87
CA LYS A 80 35.21 19.91 -3.91
C LYS A 80 34.22 20.57 -2.97
N ARG A 81 34.66 21.47 -2.14
CA ARG A 81 33.80 22.34 -1.35
C ARG A 81 34.05 23.79 -1.71
N TYR A 82 32.98 24.50 -2.04
CA TYR A 82 32.92 25.94 -2.27
C TYR A 82 32.24 26.64 -1.09
N ALA A 83 32.14 27.96 -1.11
CA ALA A 83 31.37 28.73 -0.14
C ALA A 83 29.91 28.24 -0.06
N HIS A 84 29.18 28.66 0.98
CA HIS A 84 27.76 28.33 1.19
C HIS A 84 27.40 26.82 1.23
N LYS A 85 28.38 25.97 1.61
CA LYS A 85 28.22 24.51 1.66
C LYS A 85 27.87 23.88 0.29
N ASP A 86 28.33 24.46 -0.83
CA ASP A 86 28.24 23.83 -2.16
C ASP A 86 29.34 22.76 -2.28
N PHE A 87 28.89 21.49 -2.36
CA PHE A 87 29.77 20.33 -2.45
C PHE A 87 29.62 19.65 -3.82
N ARG A 88 30.74 19.31 -4.45
CA ARG A 88 30.75 18.63 -5.74
C ARG A 88 31.79 17.50 -5.78
N TRP A 89 31.33 16.33 -6.20
CA TRP A 89 32.25 15.24 -6.47
C TRP A 89 33.11 15.49 -7.73
N ARG A 90 34.27 14.88 -7.77
CA ARG A 90 35.06 14.78 -9.02
C ARG A 90 34.21 14.12 -10.11
N THR A 91 34.24 14.60 -11.32
CA THR A 91 33.57 13.99 -12.47
C THR A 91 34.07 12.55 -12.66
N GLY A 92 33.14 11.61 -12.78
CA GLY A 92 33.45 10.17 -12.89
C GLY A 92 33.72 9.45 -11.56
N SER A 93 33.32 10.03 -10.41
CA SER A 93 33.47 9.41 -9.08
C SER A 93 32.41 8.33 -8.79
N SER A 94 31.41 8.17 -9.65
CA SER A 94 30.40 7.14 -9.47
C SER A 94 31.04 5.75 -9.35
N GLY A 95 30.77 5.04 -8.26
CA GLY A 95 31.36 3.73 -7.96
C GLY A 95 32.74 3.77 -7.29
N LYS A 96 33.35 4.95 -7.11
CA LYS A 96 34.67 5.10 -6.46
C LYS A 96 34.62 5.82 -5.11
N ILE A 97 33.42 6.11 -4.61
CA ILE A 97 33.26 6.79 -3.33
C ILE A 97 33.40 5.75 -2.22
N CYS A 98 34.45 5.86 -1.42
CA CYS A 98 34.73 5.09 -0.23
C CYS A 98 34.35 5.86 1.05
N LEU A 99 34.49 5.25 2.21
CA LEU A 99 34.26 5.93 3.48
C LEU A 99 35.34 6.97 3.73
N TYR A 100 34.98 8.12 4.30
CA TYR A 100 35.96 9.13 4.67
C TYR A 100 36.74 8.66 5.91
N GLY A 101 38.06 8.53 5.75
CA GLY A 101 38.94 7.98 6.79
C GLY A 101 39.17 6.48 6.68
N GLU A 102 38.77 5.83 5.61
CA GLU A 102 38.99 4.39 5.41
C GLU A 102 40.48 4.00 5.52
N TRP A 103 41.39 4.83 5.01
CA TRP A 103 42.85 4.62 5.14
C TRP A 103 43.40 4.66 6.56
N ARG A 104 42.60 5.15 7.53
CA ARG A 104 42.99 5.25 8.94
C ARG A 104 42.49 4.08 9.78
N ILE A 105 41.70 3.20 9.20
CA ILE A 105 41.16 2.01 9.91
C ILE A 105 42.24 1.18 10.59
N PRO A 106 43.45 0.96 9.99
CA PRO A 106 44.52 0.27 10.69
C PRO A 106 44.98 0.96 11.99
N GLU A 107 44.88 2.29 12.08
CA GLU A 107 45.19 3.06 13.28
C GLU A 107 44.16 2.81 14.39
N PHE A 108 42.93 2.43 14.03
CA PHE A 108 41.85 2.19 14.98
C PHE A 108 41.83 0.75 15.55
N ALA A 109 42.59 -0.15 14.97
CA ALA A 109 42.65 -1.55 15.40
C ALA A 109 43.02 -1.68 16.87
N ASN A 110 43.98 -0.89 17.37
CA ASN A 110 44.38 -0.88 18.77
C ASN A 110 43.31 -0.35 19.73
N ALA A 111 42.44 0.57 19.25
CA ALA A 111 41.30 1.08 20.00
C ALA A 111 40.11 0.11 19.99
N GLY A 112 40.03 -0.76 19.00
CA GLY A 112 38.99 -1.77 18.83
C GLY A 112 37.62 -1.19 18.47
N TYR A 113 37.51 0.11 18.16
CA TYR A 113 36.25 0.76 17.80
C TYR A 113 36.43 1.93 16.83
N ALA A 114 35.33 2.33 16.19
CA ALA A 114 35.23 3.59 15.45
C ALA A 114 33.86 4.23 15.66
N VAL A 115 33.85 5.56 15.70
CA VAL A 115 32.63 6.37 15.69
C VAL A 115 32.27 6.67 14.24
N MET A 116 31.06 6.32 13.81
CA MET A 116 30.53 6.63 12.49
C MET A 116 29.67 7.89 12.55
N VAL A 117 29.97 8.85 11.70
CA VAL A 117 29.29 10.16 11.62
C VAL A 117 28.95 10.52 10.17
N GLU A 118 27.99 11.43 9.98
CA GLU A 118 27.70 11.97 8.66
C GLU A 118 28.72 13.05 8.26
N GLY A 119 29.40 12.84 7.15
CA GLY A 119 30.29 13.83 6.52
C GLY A 119 31.69 13.91 7.11
N GLU A 120 32.45 14.86 6.53
CA GLU A 120 33.88 15.00 6.75
C GLU A 120 34.21 15.84 7.99
N SER A 121 33.40 16.89 8.29
CA SER A 121 33.73 17.84 9.35
C SER A 121 33.67 17.22 10.74
N ASP A 122 32.67 16.38 10.99
CA ASP A 122 32.53 15.71 12.29
C ASP A 122 33.61 14.65 12.48
N THR A 123 33.95 13.95 11.40
CA THR A 123 35.07 13.01 11.38
C THR A 123 36.38 13.70 11.73
N GLN A 124 36.66 14.86 11.14
CA GLN A 124 37.89 15.62 11.39
C GLN A 124 37.93 16.17 12.82
N SER A 125 36.81 16.66 13.35
CA SER A 125 36.70 17.12 14.73
C SER A 125 36.97 15.99 15.73
N LEU A 126 36.42 14.80 15.47
CA LEU A 126 36.67 13.59 16.28
C LEU A 126 38.14 13.17 16.23
N TRP A 127 38.77 13.17 15.05
CA TRP A 127 40.20 12.87 14.92
C TRP A 127 41.07 13.88 15.68
N TYR A 128 40.73 15.18 15.61
CA TYR A 128 41.46 16.19 16.35
C TYR A 128 41.34 16.01 17.87
N MET A 129 40.19 15.50 18.33
CA MET A 129 39.95 15.11 19.73
C MET A 129 40.57 13.76 20.12
N GLY A 130 41.25 13.08 19.19
CA GLY A 130 41.87 11.75 19.44
C GLY A 130 40.84 10.64 19.58
N ILE A 131 39.72 10.72 18.90
CA ILE A 131 38.66 9.70 18.86
C ILE A 131 38.67 9.05 17.47
N PRO A 132 38.79 7.70 17.38
CA PRO A 132 38.67 6.96 16.14
C PRO A 132 37.31 7.24 15.46
N ALA A 133 37.31 7.69 14.21
CA ALA A 133 36.08 8.03 13.53
C ALA A 133 36.15 7.75 12.02
N ILE A 134 35.00 7.46 11.44
CA ILE A 134 34.79 7.22 10.00
C ILE A 134 33.59 8.05 9.56
N GLY A 135 33.77 8.80 8.47
CA GLY A 135 32.72 9.61 7.87
C GLY A 135 32.02 8.89 6.73
N VAL A 136 30.69 8.90 6.77
CA VAL A 136 29.87 8.51 5.62
C VAL A 136 29.55 9.79 4.84
N PRO A 137 29.81 9.86 3.54
CA PRO A 137 29.74 11.11 2.78
C PRO A 137 28.30 11.63 2.49
N GLY A 138 27.34 11.21 3.29
CA GLY A 138 25.93 11.59 3.29
C GLY A 138 25.05 10.49 3.88
N ALA A 139 23.93 10.87 4.51
CA ALA A 139 23.07 9.98 5.29
C ALA A 139 22.64 8.67 4.56
N SER A 140 22.55 8.67 3.25
CA SER A 140 22.09 7.52 2.44
C SER A 140 23.20 6.85 1.62
N MET A 141 24.48 7.23 1.82
CA MET A 141 25.57 6.81 0.91
C MET A 141 26.36 5.58 1.37
N PHE A 142 26.03 5.00 2.50
CA PHE A 142 26.66 3.75 2.95
C PHE A 142 26.22 2.57 2.08
N LYS A 143 27.18 1.75 1.65
CA LYS A 143 26.95 0.58 0.78
C LYS A 143 27.32 -0.70 1.48
N PRO A 144 26.61 -1.84 1.21
CA PRO A 144 26.92 -3.13 1.81
C PRO A 144 28.40 -3.56 1.67
N GLU A 145 29.03 -3.30 0.51
CA GLU A 145 30.42 -3.67 0.25
C GLU A 145 31.40 -2.98 1.20
N GLN A 146 31.04 -1.80 1.75
CA GLN A 146 31.87 -1.04 2.67
C GLN A 146 31.90 -1.63 4.07
N SER A 147 31.01 -2.58 4.40
CA SER A 147 31.04 -3.29 5.66
C SER A 147 32.30 -4.16 5.85
N SER A 148 32.89 -4.62 4.75
CA SER A 148 34.06 -5.49 4.75
C SER A 148 35.29 -4.82 5.39
N VAL A 149 35.48 -3.51 5.17
CA VAL A 149 36.63 -2.77 5.75
C VAL A 149 36.42 -2.42 7.23
N LEU A 150 35.22 -2.58 7.75
CA LEU A 150 34.86 -2.28 9.15
C LEU A 150 34.93 -3.52 10.06
N GLN A 151 35.18 -4.69 9.50
CA GLN A 151 35.26 -5.93 10.29
C GLN A 151 36.28 -5.84 11.43
N GLY A 152 35.94 -6.38 12.58
CA GLY A 152 36.78 -6.39 13.77
C GLY A 152 36.75 -5.10 14.61
N LEU A 153 36.05 -4.07 14.18
CA LEU A 153 35.83 -2.85 14.95
C LEU A 153 34.46 -2.90 15.62
N LYS A 154 34.32 -2.39 16.82
CA LYS A 154 33.04 -2.02 17.43
C LYS A 154 32.60 -0.66 16.85
N LEU A 155 31.38 -0.53 16.38
CA LEU A 155 30.89 0.69 15.74
C LEU A 155 29.95 1.47 16.66
N TYR A 156 30.16 2.78 16.75
CA TYR A 156 29.31 3.72 17.46
C TYR A 156 28.70 4.70 16.47
N LEU A 157 27.41 4.52 16.15
CA LEU A 157 26.71 5.36 15.17
C LEU A 157 26.21 6.64 15.86
N HIS A 158 26.58 7.80 15.33
CA HIS A 158 26.07 9.07 15.84
C HIS A 158 24.70 9.38 15.22
N HIS A 159 23.70 9.53 16.06
CA HIS A 159 22.35 9.88 15.64
C HIS A 159 22.12 11.39 15.79
N GLU A 160 22.07 12.13 14.68
CA GLU A 160 21.68 13.53 14.68
C GLU A 160 20.19 13.69 15.01
N PRO A 161 19.78 14.78 15.71
CA PRO A 161 18.40 14.95 16.17
C PRO A 161 17.43 15.45 15.10
N ASP A 162 17.59 15.01 13.86
CA ASP A 162 16.72 15.35 12.72
C ASP A 162 16.39 14.12 11.87
N GLY A 163 15.51 14.27 10.88
CA GLY A 163 15.12 13.18 10.00
C GLY A 163 16.27 12.62 9.11
N GLY A 164 17.38 13.35 8.99
CA GLY A 164 18.62 12.86 8.37
C GLY A 164 19.28 11.81 9.25
N GLY A 165 19.30 12.03 10.58
CA GLY A 165 19.84 11.09 11.55
C GLY A 165 19.15 9.73 11.53
N ASP A 166 17.81 9.70 11.48
CA ASP A 166 17.05 8.45 11.35
C ASP A 166 17.42 7.69 10.08
N THR A 167 17.52 8.41 8.95
CA THR A 167 17.92 7.85 7.65
C THR A 167 19.35 7.29 7.71
N PHE A 168 20.27 8.00 8.36
CA PHE A 168 21.66 7.60 8.53
C PHE A 168 21.77 6.28 9.29
N ILE A 169 21.17 6.18 10.47
CA ILE A 169 21.16 4.95 11.29
C ILE A 169 20.60 3.77 10.52
N HIS A 170 19.40 3.95 9.91
CA HIS A 170 18.75 2.89 9.14
C HIS A 170 19.62 2.39 7.97
N LYS A 171 20.20 3.31 7.18
CA LYS A 171 21.04 2.95 6.02
C LYS A 171 22.31 2.22 6.42
N ILE A 172 22.95 2.64 7.52
CA ILE A 172 24.15 1.93 8.01
C ILE A 172 23.76 0.54 8.53
N CYS A 173 22.74 0.42 9.35
CA CYS A 173 22.30 -0.86 9.90
C CYS A 173 21.92 -1.85 8.78
N THR A 174 21.16 -1.39 7.77
CA THR A 174 20.82 -2.20 6.60
C THR A 174 22.08 -2.61 5.82
N GLY A 175 22.98 -1.68 5.52
CA GLY A 175 24.20 -1.98 4.78
C GLY A 175 25.16 -2.90 5.53
N LEU A 176 25.28 -2.77 6.86
CA LEU A 176 26.08 -3.66 7.70
C LEU A 176 25.52 -5.10 7.69
N ARG A 177 24.20 -5.24 7.83
CA ARG A 177 23.51 -6.54 7.74
C ARG A 177 23.74 -7.19 6.39
N ASP A 178 23.41 -6.46 5.30
CA ASP A 178 23.44 -6.98 3.94
C ASP A 178 24.89 -7.25 3.46
N GLY A 179 25.87 -6.55 4.02
CA GLY A 179 27.30 -6.76 3.78
C GLY A 179 27.97 -7.76 4.72
N GLY A 180 27.21 -8.44 5.58
CA GLY A 180 27.72 -9.50 6.45
C GLY A 180 28.67 -9.01 7.55
N TYR A 181 28.45 -7.81 8.09
CA TYR A 181 29.21 -7.34 9.24
C TYR A 181 28.87 -8.15 10.50
N GLU A 182 29.90 -8.52 11.30
CA GLU A 182 29.73 -9.42 12.47
C GLU A 182 29.94 -8.73 13.81
N GLY A 183 30.46 -7.48 13.82
CA GLY A 183 30.81 -6.75 15.03
C GLY A 183 29.61 -6.21 15.81
N GLU A 184 29.88 -5.59 16.94
CA GLU A 184 28.88 -4.92 17.78
C GLU A 184 28.60 -3.50 17.24
N VAL A 185 27.33 -3.08 17.28
CA VAL A 185 26.89 -1.73 16.87
C VAL A 185 26.16 -1.06 18.02
N TYR A 186 26.45 0.20 18.25
CA TYR A 186 25.85 1.04 19.29
C TYR A 186 25.39 2.36 18.70
N GLU A 187 24.33 2.92 19.26
CA GLU A 187 23.82 4.25 18.92
C GLU A 187 24.09 5.23 20.07
N TRP A 188 24.51 6.44 19.71
CA TRP A 188 24.70 7.54 20.63
C TRP A 188 24.37 8.88 19.96
N SER A 189 24.20 9.96 20.75
CA SER A 189 23.85 11.28 20.20
C SER A 189 24.43 12.41 21.05
N CYS A 190 24.86 13.50 20.38
CA CYS A 190 25.24 14.75 21.02
C CYS A 190 24.05 15.53 21.62
N LYS A 191 22.81 15.18 21.29
CA LYS A 191 21.60 15.83 21.79
C LYS A 191 21.52 15.87 23.32
N ALA A 192 21.91 14.75 23.98
CA ALA A 192 21.95 14.69 25.42
C ALA A 192 23.04 15.59 26.05
N LEU A 193 24.02 16.02 25.25
CA LEU A 193 25.12 16.90 25.63
C LEU A 193 24.82 18.38 25.27
N GLY A 194 23.63 18.65 24.72
CA GLY A 194 23.14 19.99 24.39
C GLY A 194 23.57 20.52 23.01
N GLU A 195 24.15 19.66 22.16
CA GLU A 195 24.61 20.04 20.81
C GLU A 195 24.05 19.10 19.74
N LYS A 196 24.10 19.55 18.48
CA LYS A 196 23.62 18.77 17.34
C LYS A 196 24.60 17.67 16.94
N ASP A 197 25.87 18.00 16.81
CA ASP A 197 26.90 17.14 16.24
C ASP A 197 28.25 17.27 16.98
N PRO A 198 29.21 16.35 16.73
CA PRO A 198 30.55 16.40 17.35
C PRO A 198 31.36 17.65 17.05
N SER A 199 31.17 18.27 15.87
CA SER A 199 31.87 19.50 15.49
C SER A 199 31.38 20.67 16.34
N ASP A 200 30.05 20.81 16.51
CA ASP A 200 29.45 21.85 17.35
C ASP A 200 29.85 21.66 18.82
N LEU A 201 29.86 20.42 19.33
CA LEU A 201 30.33 20.10 20.68
C LEU A 201 31.79 20.51 20.89
N TYR A 202 32.66 20.23 19.91
CA TYR A 202 34.06 20.64 19.94
C TYR A 202 34.23 22.17 19.94
N ILE A 203 33.52 22.88 19.07
CA ILE A 203 33.58 24.34 18.97
C ILE A 203 33.19 25.00 20.31
N LYS A 204 32.18 24.46 20.99
CA LYS A 204 31.66 25.02 22.24
C LYS A 204 32.54 24.73 23.46
N HIS A 205 33.05 23.50 23.59
CA HIS A 205 33.72 23.03 24.80
C HIS A 205 35.23 22.91 24.69
N GLY A 206 35.78 23.04 23.50
CA GLY A 206 37.19 22.82 23.22
C GLY A 206 37.60 21.34 23.21
N ARG A 207 38.85 21.07 22.85
CA ARG A 207 39.35 19.74 22.51
C ARG A 207 39.24 18.71 23.64
N GLU A 208 39.72 19.06 24.83
CA GLU A 208 39.82 18.08 25.94
C GLU A 208 38.46 17.79 26.57
N GLN A 209 37.68 18.83 26.83
CA GLN A 209 36.38 18.71 27.45
C GLN A 209 35.37 17.98 26.52
N ALA A 210 35.32 18.35 25.23
CA ALA A 210 34.47 17.68 24.26
C ALA A 210 34.87 16.19 24.10
N ALA A 211 36.18 15.91 24.02
CA ALA A 211 36.66 14.53 23.94
C ALA A 211 36.23 13.70 25.17
N LYS A 212 36.26 14.29 26.36
CA LYS A 212 35.82 13.61 27.59
C LYS A 212 34.32 13.33 27.55
N LEU A 213 33.52 14.35 27.19
CA LEU A 213 32.04 14.23 27.07
C LEU A 213 31.66 13.12 26.09
N ILE A 214 32.28 13.07 24.91
CA ILE A 214 32.01 12.05 23.92
C ILE A 214 32.40 10.66 24.45
N ARG A 215 33.60 10.48 25.00
CA ARG A 215 34.03 9.19 25.54
C ARG A 215 33.10 8.69 26.66
N ASP A 216 32.58 9.60 27.49
CA ASP A 216 31.62 9.23 28.53
C ASP A 216 30.24 8.87 27.92
N ALA A 217 29.79 9.55 26.88
CA ALA A 217 28.59 9.20 26.13
C ALA A 217 28.69 7.83 25.43
N LEU A 218 29.86 7.50 24.86
CA LEU A 218 30.08 6.19 24.25
C LEU A 218 29.98 5.03 25.24
N LYS A 219 30.33 5.24 26.53
CA LYS A 219 30.19 4.21 27.59
C LYS A 219 28.71 3.87 27.87
N THR A 220 27.81 4.80 27.62
CA THR A 220 26.36 4.66 27.85
C THR A 220 25.56 4.51 26.57
N ALA A 221 26.24 4.30 25.44
CA ALA A 221 25.62 4.11 24.14
C ALA A 221 24.71 2.87 24.13
N LYS A 222 23.61 2.95 23.42
CA LYS A 222 22.61 1.87 23.35
C LYS A 222 23.01 0.84 22.30
N PRO A 223 22.99 -0.47 22.63
CA PRO A 223 23.23 -1.50 21.63
C PRO A 223 22.13 -1.47 20.57
N VAL A 224 22.52 -1.67 19.30
CA VAL A 224 21.64 -1.75 18.15
C VAL A 224 21.68 -3.17 17.60
N ASP A 225 20.53 -3.82 17.55
CA ASP A 225 20.39 -5.13 16.91
C ASP A 225 20.16 -4.95 15.40
N TYR A 226 21.24 -4.59 14.67
CA TYR A 226 21.18 -4.35 13.22
C TYR A 226 20.97 -5.64 12.40
N LYS A 227 21.09 -6.83 13.02
CA LYS A 227 20.83 -8.13 12.38
C LYS A 227 19.35 -8.45 12.31
N LYS A 228 18.57 -7.84 13.20
CA LYS A 228 17.12 -7.94 13.18
C LYS A 228 16.58 -7.03 12.09
N GLU A 229 15.73 -7.57 11.25
CA GLU A 229 15.00 -6.77 10.27
C GLU A 229 13.95 -5.93 11.01
N ASP A 230 14.36 -4.81 11.58
CA ASP A 230 13.41 -3.80 12.03
C ASP A 230 12.80 -3.15 10.79
N ILE A 231 11.62 -3.63 10.42
CA ILE A 231 10.74 -2.88 9.52
C ILE A 231 10.14 -1.79 10.42
N PRO A 232 10.64 -0.55 10.38
CA PRO A 232 10.09 0.49 11.24
C PRO A 232 8.62 0.66 10.91
N GLU A 233 7.77 0.79 11.93
CA GLU A 233 6.42 1.32 11.75
C GLU A 233 6.54 2.74 11.17
N ALA A 234 6.64 2.82 9.85
CA ALA A 234 6.80 4.09 9.16
C ALA A 234 5.59 5.02 9.39
N ILE A 235 4.44 4.43 9.73
CA ILE A 235 3.22 5.17 10.05
C ILE A 235 2.48 4.43 11.17
N SER A 236 2.23 5.12 12.28
CA SER A 236 1.54 4.57 13.45
C SER A 236 0.17 3.98 13.10
N GLY A 237 -0.06 2.74 13.53
CA GLY A 237 -1.30 2.00 13.32
C GLY A 237 -1.54 1.60 11.87
N ALA A 238 -0.52 1.57 11.01
CA ALA A 238 -0.65 1.06 9.66
C ALA A 238 -1.08 -0.42 9.66
N PRO A 239 -1.97 -0.84 8.72
CA PRO A 239 -2.46 -2.22 8.66
C PRO A 239 -1.36 -3.24 8.35
N ILE A 240 -0.24 -2.80 7.79
CA ILE A 240 0.94 -3.62 7.51
C ILE A 240 2.19 -2.75 7.62
N SER A 241 3.28 -3.32 8.16
CA SER A 241 4.59 -2.68 8.19
C SER A 241 5.37 -3.02 6.93
N LEU A 242 5.83 -2.00 6.22
CA LEU A 242 6.56 -2.14 4.96
C LEU A 242 7.92 -1.47 5.05
N ARG A 243 8.90 -2.00 4.32
CA ARG A 243 10.21 -1.37 4.14
C ARG A 243 10.04 -0.06 3.38
N GLN A 244 10.77 0.97 3.79
CA GLN A 244 10.75 2.26 3.11
C GLN A 244 11.57 2.19 1.83
N PRO A 245 11.00 2.52 0.65
CA PRO A 245 11.74 2.46 -0.60
C PRO A 245 12.85 3.51 -0.66
N GLU A 246 13.96 3.17 -1.31
CA GLU A 246 15.07 4.10 -1.49
C GLU A 246 14.64 5.38 -2.21
N GLY A 247 15.10 6.54 -1.70
CA GLY A 247 14.76 7.86 -2.25
C GLY A 247 13.36 8.38 -1.89
N TRP A 248 12.64 7.66 -1.02
CA TRP A 248 11.32 8.05 -0.55
C TRP A 248 11.25 8.11 0.98
N ILE A 249 10.38 8.96 1.48
CA ILE A 249 9.98 9.00 2.89
C ILE A 249 8.46 8.97 2.92
N TYR A 250 7.88 8.01 3.64
CA TYR A 250 6.46 8.01 3.93
C TYR A 250 6.25 7.98 5.46
N SER A 251 5.31 8.79 5.92
CA SER A 251 5.04 9.01 7.33
C SER A 251 3.60 9.50 7.52
N ASP A 252 3.18 9.77 8.75
CA ASP A 252 1.89 10.43 9.03
C ASP A 252 1.71 11.78 8.33
N LYS A 253 2.79 12.41 7.88
CA LYS A 253 2.76 13.68 7.09
C LYS A 253 2.53 13.45 5.60
N GLY A 254 2.48 12.19 5.16
CA GLY A 254 2.30 11.81 3.76
C GLY A 254 3.56 11.24 3.11
N ILE A 255 3.63 11.37 1.80
CA ILE A 255 4.68 10.79 0.95
C ILE A 255 5.58 11.92 0.44
N SER A 256 6.88 11.80 0.66
CA SER A 256 7.90 12.73 0.18
C SER A 256 8.94 12.00 -0.65
N ARG A 257 9.48 12.67 -1.65
CA ARG A 257 10.64 12.20 -2.42
C ARG A 257 11.88 12.95 -1.98
N ILE A 258 13.01 12.28 -1.85
CA ILE A 258 14.30 12.92 -1.60
C ILE A 258 14.78 13.54 -2.92
N ASP A 259 14.99 14.85 -2.94
CA ASP A 259 15.60 15.54 -4.08
C ASP A 259 17.09 15.16 -4.18
N GLU A 260 17.49 14.55 -5.28
CA GLU A 260 18.85 14.03 -5.50
C GLU A 260 19.93 15.12 -5.49
N LYS A 261 19.54 16.39 -5.73
CA LYS A 261 20.48 17.52 -5.77
C LYS A 261 20.60 18.23 -4.43
N LYS A 262 19.48 18.35 -3.71
CA LYS A 262 19.40 19.11 -2.46
C LYS A 262 19.42 18.23 -1.23
N PHE A 263 19.26 16.90 -1.40
CA PHE A 263 19.12 15.92 -0.30
C PHE A 263 18.06 16.31 0.73
N GLN A 264 17.00 16.96 0.27
CA GLN A 264 15.89 17.39 1.11
C GLN A 264 14.60 16.69 0.67
N PRO A 265 13.71 16.32 1.62
CA PRO A 265 12.43 15.75 1.28
C PRO A 265 11.51 16.79 0.63
N VAL A 266 10.96 16.44 -0.53
CA VAL A 266 9.95 17.22 -1.23
C VAL A 266 8.62 16.50 -1.09
N LEU A 267 7.64 17.13 -0.45
CA LEU A 267 6.32 16.54 -0.24
C LEU A 267 5.60 16.35 -1.58
N CYS A 268 5.23 15.11 -1.87
CA CYS A 268 4.52 14.71 -3.08
C CYS A 268 3.01 14.52 -2.84
N CYS A 269 2.63 13.92 -1.71
CA CYS A 269 1.24 13.67 -1.36
C CYS A 269 1.07 13.78 0.16
N ARG A 270 0.06 14.53 0.62
CA ARG A 270 -0.22 14.70 2.05
C ARG A 270 -0.92 13.50 2.68
N THR A 271 -1.59 12.68 1.88
CA THR A 271 -2.26 11.48 2.37
C THR A 271 -1.24 10.33 2.38
N PRO A 272 -1.00 9.69 3.52
CA PRO A 272 -0.26 8.44 3.58
C PRO A 272 -1.04 7.36 2.84
N ILE A 273 -0.39 6.70 1.87
CA ILE A 273 -0.97 5.61 1.06
C ILE A 273 0.03 4.48 1.01
N ILE A 274 -0.42 3.26 1.30
CA ILE A 274 0.39 2.04 1.24
C ILE A 274 -0.36 0.93 0.53
N LEU A 275 0.37 -0.08 0.09
CA LEU A 275 -0.17 -1.31 -0.49
C LEU A 275 -0.31 -2.35 0.63
N THR A 276 -1.47 -2.98 0.76
CA THR A 276 -1.72 -3.93 1.85
C THR A 276 -1.86 -5.37 1.39
N LYS A 277 -2.37 -5.57 0.16
CA LYS A 277 -2.53 -6.90 -0.42
C LYS A 277 -2.45 -6.88 -1.94
N ARG A 278 -1.99 -7.97 -2.51
CA ARG A 278 -2.15 -8.33 -3.92
C ARG A 278 -3.22 -9.39 -4.02
N LEU A 279 -4.26 -9.12 -4.78
CA LEU A 279 -5.43 -9.96 -4.89
C LEU A 279 -5.51 -10.56 -6.28
N GLN A 280 -5.48 -11.88 -6.38
CA GLN A 280 -5.64 -12.57 -7.65
C GLN A 280 -7.08 -13.06 -7.80
N SER A 281 -7.80 -12.53 -8.78
CA SER A 281 -9.17 -12.94 -9.07
C SER A 281 -9.24 -14.40 -9.48
N ILE A 282 -10.04 -15.19 -8.78
CA ILE A 282 -10.30 -16.59 -9.09
C ILE A 282 -11.03 -16.73 -10.42
N GLU A 283 -11.89 -15.76 -10.76
CA GLU A 283 -12.73 -15.79 -11.96
C GLU A 283 -11.96 -15.42 -13.22
N THR A 284 -11.09 -14.42 -13.14
CA THR A 284 -10.42 -13.85 -14.33
C THR A 284 -8.91 -14.09 -14.38
N GLY A 285 -8.30 -14.44 -13.25
CA GLY A 285 -6.84 -14.52 -13.12
C GLY A 285 -6.14 -13.15 -13.08
N GLU A 286 -6.89 -12.04 -13.17
CA GLU A 286 -6.33 -10.69 -13.08
C GLU A 286 -5.91 -10.37 -11.65
N GLU A 287 -4.85 -9.56 -11.52
CA GLU A 287 -4.39 -9.07 -10.22
C GLU A 287 -4.95 -7.69 -9.93
N LYS A 288 -5.50 -7.52 -8.73
CA LYS A 288 -5.91 -6.26 -8.14
C LYS A 288 -5.05 -5.93 -6.93
N ILE A 289 -5.05 -4.70 -6.52
CA ILE A 289 -4.29 -4.20 -5.38
C ILE A 289 -5.25 -3.62 -4.34
N GLU A 290 -5.12 -4.06 -3.11
CA GLU A 290 -5.70 -3.36 -1.97
C GLU A 290 -4.73 -2.28 -1.52
N VAL A 291 -5.21 -1.03 -1.52
CA VAL A 291 -4.49 0.13 -1.00
C VAL A 291 -5.13 0.56 0.31
N ALA A 292 -4.30 0.88 1.31
CA ALA A 292 -4.76 1.56 2.51
C ALA A 292 -4.24 3.00 2.52
N PHE A 293 -5.07 3.91 3.00
CA PHE A 293 -4.74 5.32 3.15
C PHE A 293 -5.30 5.89 4.46
N LYS A 294 -4.57 6.84 5.04
CA LYS A 294 -4.96 7.44 6.31
C LYS A 294 -5.67 8.77 6.08
N ARG A 295 -6.93 8.85 6.50
CA ARG A 295 -7.75 10.06 6.42
C ARG A 295 -8.39 10.34 7.77
N ASP A 296 -8.31 11.60 8.23
CA ASP A 296 -8.90 12.05 9.50
C ASP A 296 -8.48 11.16 10.71
N GLY A 297 -7.22 10.72 10.70
CA GLY A 297 -6.63 9.84 11.72
C GLY A 297 -6.98 8.34 11.58
N LEU A 298 -7.88 7.97 10.67
CA LEU A 298 -8.34 6.59 10.47
C LEU A 298 -7.79 5.98 9.18
N TRP A 299 -7.41 4.71 9.25
CA TRP A 299 -7.06 3.94 8.09
C TRP A 299 -8.32 3.44 7.38
N GLN A 300 -8.35 3.62 6.08
CA GLN A 300 -9.38 3.12 5.18
C GLN A 300 -8.69 2.31 4.09
N SER A 301 -9.38 1.31 3.53
CA SER A 301 -8.86 0.52 2.42
C SER A 301 -9.82 0.49 1.24
N ALA A 302 -9.26 0.29 0.04
CA ALA A 302 -10.02 0.11 -1.17
C ALA A 302 -9.25 -0.80 -2.15
N ILE A 303 -9.99 -1.58 -2.93
CA ILE A 303 -9.42 -2.52 -3.91
C ILE A 303 -9.62 -1.95 -5.31
N TYR A 304 -8.54 -1.92 -6.08
CA TYR A 304 -8.56 -1.43 -7.45
C TYR A 304 -7.76 -2.35 -8.39
N PRO A 305 -8.14 -2.42 -9.68
CA PRO A 305 -7.28 -3.03 -10.69
C PRO A 305 -5.89 -2.41 -10.72
N ARG A 306 -4.86 -3.18 -11.00
CA ARG A 306 -3.48 -2.67 -11.16
C ARG A 306 -3.39 -1.50 -12.14
N SER A 307 -4.16 -1.55 -13.23
CA SER A 307 -4.24 -0.48 -14.22
C SER A 307 -4.74 0.86 -13.67
N VAL A 308 -5.47 0.85 -12.56
CA VAL A 308 -5.88 2.08 -11.87
C VAL A 308 -4.76 2.60 -10.99
N ILE A 309 -4.16 1.75 -10.17
CA ILE A 309 -3.14 2.15 -9.17
C ILE A 309 -1.82 2.56 -9.83
N PHE A 310 -1.39 1.84 -10.87
CA PHE A 310 -0.09 2.08 -11.52
C PHE A 310 -0.16 2.92 -12.80
N GLN A 311 -1.26 3.60 -13.03
CA GLN A 311 -1.42 4.56 -14.13
C GLN A 311 -1.75 5.96 -13.61
N SER A 312 -0.93 6.95 -13.95
CA SER A 312 -1.03 8.31 -13.41
C SER A 312 -2.34 9.04 -13.72
N ARG A 313 -3.03 8.68 -14.79
CA ARG A 313 -4.36 9.24 -15.11
C ARG A 313 -5.47 8.62 -14.28
N SER A 314 -5.37 7.34 -13.97
CA SER A 314 -6.43 6.56 -13.33
C SER A 314 -6.34 6.59 -11.80
N ILE A 315 -5.14 6.74 -11.22
CA ILE A 315 -4.94 6.75 -9.76
C ILE A 315 -5.67 7.93 -9.09
N THR A 316 -6.01 8.97 -9.85
CA THR A 316 -6.83 10.10 -9.36
C THR A 316 -8.22 9.67 -8.87
N ALA A 317 -8.69 8.45 -9.22
CA ALA A 317 -9.91 7.88 -8.63
C ALA A 317 -9.85 7.76 -7.09
N LEU A 318 -8.66 7.66 -6.50
CA LEU A 318 -8.50 7.69 -5.04
C LEU A 318 -8.86 9.06 -4.43
N ALA A 319 -8.93 10.12 -5.23
CA ALA A 319 -9.38 11.43 -4.77
C ALA A 319 -10.85 11.42 -4.32
N ASP A 320 -11.69 10.60 -4.95
CA ASP A 320 -13.11 10.43 -4.57
C ASP A 320 -13.26 9.83 -3.17
N LEU A 321 -12.21 9.15 -2.68
CA LEU A 321 -12.12 8.60 -1.32
C LEU A 321 -11.44 9.57 -0.33
N GLY A 322 -11.09 10.78 -0.76
CA GLY A 322 -10.47 11.81 0.06
C GLY A 322 -8.95 11.81 0.08
N CYS A 323 -8.28 11.02 -0.78
CA CYS A 323 -6.83 11.12 -0.94
C CYS A 323 -6.43 12.41 -1.64
N THR A 324 -5.33 13.04 -1.20
CA THR A 324 -4.81 14.27 -1.81
C THR A 324 -4.01 13.99 -3.08
N ILE A 325 -4.61 13.22 -4.00
CA ILE A 325 -4.04 12.91 -5.30
C ILE A 325 -4.68 13.83 -6.35
N THR A 326 -3.84 14.45 -7.17
CA THR A 326 -4.25 15.33 -8.26
C THR A 326 -3.53 14.94 -9.55
N SER A 327 -3.92 15.52 -10.68
CA SER A 327 -3.20 15.34 -11.94
C SER A 327 -1.73 15.77 -11.89
N GLU A 328 -1.38 16.67 -10.96
CA GLU A 328 -0.01 17.20 -10.83
C GLU A 328 0.91 16.23 -10.07
N ASN A 329 0.43 15.63 -8.97
CA ASN A 329 1.24 14.75 -8.13
C ASN A 329 1.08 13.25 -8.44
N SER A 330 0.09 12.86 -9.23
CA SER A 330 -0.23 11.45 -9.53
C SER A 330 0.96 10.65 -10.05
N LYS A 331 1.83 11.25 -10.89
CA LYS A 331 3.04 10.59 -11.38
C LYS A 331 4.01 10.21 -10.26
N GLN A 332 4.14 11.07 -9.24
CA GLN A 332 5.03 10.81 -8.11
C GLN A 332 4.44 9.72 -7.21
N VAL A 333 3.12 9.76 -6.96
CA VAL A 333 2.43 8.74 -6.18
C VAL A 333 2.56 7.36 -6.86
N VAL A 334 2.34 7.27 -8.17
CA VAL A 334 2.52 6.02 -8.93
C VAL A 334 3.96 5.50 -8.84
N ARG A 335 4.96 6.38 -8.96
CA ARG A 335 6.37 5.99 -8.80
C ARG A 335 6.66 5.48 -7.39
N PHE A 336 6.17 6.16 -6.38
CA PHE A 336 6.29 5.73 -4.99
C PHE A 336 5.69 4.34 -4.78
N LEU A 337 4.43 4.13 -5.20
CA LEU A 337 3.75 2.84 -5.03
C LEU A 337 4.46 1.70 -5.80
N GLY A 338 5.01 1.99 -6.98
CA GLY A 338 5.82 1.04 -7.72
C GLY A 338 7.12 0.66 -7.00
N SER A 339 7.82 1.64 -6.44
CA SER A 339 9.01 1.38 -5.61
C SER A 339 8.66 0.63 -4.32
N LEU A 340 7.54 1.01 -3.67
CA LEU A 340 7.05 0.36 -2.46
C LEU A 340 6.71 -1.11 -2.69
N GLU A 341 6.04 -1.43 -3.80
CA GLU A 341 5.74 -2.82 -4.18
C GLU A 341 7.01 -3.62 -4.45
N ALA A 342 7.92 -3.06 -5.25
CA ALA A 342 9.15 -3.76 -5.63
C ALA A 342 10.03 -4.12 -4.41
N GLU A 343 10.13 -3.20 -3.44
CA GLU A 343 10.91 -3.40 -2.21
C GLU A 343 10.23 -4.37 -1.23
N ASN A 344 8.90 -4.55 -1.33
CA ASN A 344 8.10 -5.29 -0.35
C ASN A 344 7.32 -6.45 -0.95
N ILE A 345 7.72 -6.94 -2.12
CA ILE A 345 7.00 -8.01 -2.83
C ILE A 345 6.88 -9.31 -2.00
N ASP A 346 7.82 -9.54 -1.11
CA ASP A 346 7.90 -10.67 -0.18
C ASP A 346 7.07 -10.46 1.11
N ILE A 347 6.77 -9.19 1.45
CA ILE A 347 6.00 -8.82 2.64
C ILE A 347 4.52 -8.67 2.31
N ILE A 348 4.19 -8.05 1.16
CA ILE A 348 2.81 -7.80 0.76
C ILE A 348 2.11 -9.13 0.47
N PRO A 349 1.10 -9.54 1.26
CA PRO A 349 0.41 -10.80 1.08
C PRO A 349 -0.20 -10.91 -0.31
N LYS A 350 -0.10 -12.11 -0.89
CA LYS A 350 -0.85 -12.47 -2.08
C LYS A 350 -1.98 -13.41 -1.68
N GLU A 351 -3.22 -13.00 -1.94
CA GLU A 351 -4.44 -13.75 -1.61
C GLU A 351 -5.28 -13.96 -2.88
N ASP A 352 -6.10 -15.00 -2.86
CA ASP A 352 -7.16 -15.15 -3.84
C ASP A 352 -8.26 -14.12 -3.59
N SER A 353 -8.93 -13.66 -4.63
CA SER A 353 -10.13 -12.82 -4.51
C SER A 353 -11.27 -13.35 -5.37
N THR A 354 -12.49 -13.09 -4.92
CA THR A 354 -13.70 -13.40 -5.64
C THR A 354 -14.67 -12.23 -5.64
N SER A 355 -15.39 -12.05 -6.73
CA SER A 355 -16.46 -11.05 -6.84
C SER A 355 -17.85 -11.62 -6.53
N THR A 356 -17.94 -12.90 -6.16
CA THR A 356 -19.20 -13.61 -5.92
C THR A 356 -19.18 -14.37 -4.61
N PHE A 357 -20.36 -14.62 -4.07
CA PHE A 357 -20.56 -15.57 -2.98
C PHE A 357 -20.54 -17.03 -3.48
N GLY A 358 -20.76 -17.96 -2.56
CA GLY A 358 -20.88 -19.38 -2.87
C GLY A 358 -19.56 -20.14 -2.81
N TRP A 359 -19.55 -21.31 -3.43
CA TRP A 359 -18.40 -22.22 -3.44
C TRP A 359 -17.26 -21.71 -4.32
N GLN A 360 -16.08 -21.71 -3.74
CA GLN A 360 -14.82 -21.36 -4.37
C GLN A 360 -13.89 -22.59 -4.46
N PRO A 361 -12.84 -22.57 -5.29
CA PRO A 361 -11.88 -23.66 -5.36
C PRO A 361 -11.31 -24.02 -3.98
N GLY A 362 -11.01 -25.31 -3.78
CA GLY A 362 -10.51 -25.82 -2.50
C GLY A 362 -11.58 -26.00 -1.42
N ASN A 363 -12.86 -26.15 -1.81
CA ASN A 363 -14.00 -26.31 -0.91
C ASN A 363 -14.19 -25.14 0.08
N ARG A 364 -13.79 -23.96 -0.31
CA ARG A 364 -14.01 -22.73 0.45
C ARG A 364 -15.39 -22.17 0.10
N PHE A 365 -16.07 -21.54 1.05
CA PHE A 365 -17.42 -20.99 0.87
C PHE A 365 -17.49 -19.53 1.36
N VAL A 366 -17.89 -18.61 0.50
CA VAL A 366 -18.03 -17.18 0.80
C VAL A 366 -19.52 -16.81 0.85
N PRO A 367 -19.99 -16.12 1.92
CA PRO A 367 -19.34 -15.80 3.18
C PRO A 367 -19.26 -17.04 4.09
N GLY A 368 -18.32 -17.03 5.02
CA GLY A 368 -18.17 -18.11 6.01
C GLY A 368 -16.77 -18.69 5.99
N HIS A 369 -16.60 -19.93 5.55
CA HIS A 369 -15.29 -20.58 5.48
C HIS A 369 -14.50 -20.14 4.24
N ALA A 370 -13.94 -18.94 4.32
CA ALA A 370 -13.29 -18.24 3.20
C ALA A 370 -11.81 -17.92 3.46
N ASP A 371 -11.11 -18.74 4.25
CA ASP A 371 -9.71 -18.51 4.61
C ASP A 371 -8.84 -18.28 3.36
N GLY A 372 -8.13 -17.18 3.36
CA GLY A 372 -7.26 -16.77 2.23
C GLY A 372 -8.00 -16.30 0.97
N ILE A 373 -9.32 -16.00 1.08
CA ILE A 373 -10.07 -15.36 0.00
C ILE A 373 -10.61 -14.01 0.46
N THR A 374 -10.29 -12.97 -0.27
CA THR A 374 -10.87 -11.63 -0.08
C THR A 374 -12.08 -11.44 -1.00
N LEU A 375 -13.21 -11.00 -0.45
CA LEU A 375 -14.38 -10.61 -1.25
C LEU A 375 -14.12 -9.25 -1.89
N ASP A 376 -13.93 -9.25 -3.20
CA ASP A 376 -13.57 -8.10 -4.02
C ASP A 376 -14.77 -7.68 -4.89
N ILE A 377 -15.61 -6.83 -4.34
CA ILE A 377 -16.86 -6.38 -4.94
C ILE A 377 -16.83 -4.91 -5.34
N ASP A 378 -17.62 -4.60 -6.34
CA ASP A 378 -17.91 -3.21 -6.70
C ASP A 378 -18.58 -2.48 -5.52
N PRO A 379 -18.24 -1.21 -5.22
CA PRO A 379 -18.90 -0.43 -4.18
C PRO A 379 -20.42 -0.41 -4.24
N SER A 380 -21.01 -0.51 -5.43
CA SER A 380 -22.46 -0.62 -5.64
C SER A 380 -23.07 -1.91 -5.07
N GLN A 381 -22.29 -2.97 -4.92
CA GLN A 381 -22.71 -4.26 -4.37
C GLN A 381 -22.51 -4.36 -2.85
N LYS A 382 -21.90 -3.35 -2.22
CA LYS A 382 -21.59 -3.35 -0.79
C LYS A 382 -22.83 -3.55 0.09
N SER A 383 -23.97 -2.95 -0.29
CA SER A 383 -25.22 -3.11 0.44
C SER A 383 -25.73 -4.56 0.39
N MET A 384 -25.58 -5.24 -0.75
CA MET A 384 -25.93 -6.64 -0.92
C MET A 384 -24.99 -7.56 -0.12
N ALA A 385 -23.71 -7.31 -0.16
CA ALA A 385 -22.72 -8.07 0.60
C ALA A 385 -22.94 -7.96 2.12
N THR A 386 -23.18 -6.75 2.61
CA THR A 386 -23.42 -6.50 4.04
C THR A 386 -24.81 -6.96 4.51
N ALA A 387 -25.69 -7.38 3.61
CA ALA A 387 -26.94 -8.03 3.96
C ALA A 387 -26.72 -9.43 4.54
N TYR A 388 -25.63 -10.11 4.15
CA TYR A 388 -25.19 -11.37 4.76
C TYR A 388 -24.45 -11.07 6.07
N CYS A 389 -25.22 -10.84 7.12
CA CYS A 389 -24.70 -10.54 8.45
C CYS A 389 -25.41 -11.39 9.51
N GLN A 390 -24.66 -11.73 10.55
CA GLN A 390 -25.24 -12.39 11.71
C GLN A 390 -25.85 -11.33 12.63
N ASN A 391 -27.11 -11.56 13.01
CA ASN A 391 -27.80 -10.78 14.04
C ASN A 391 -28.50 -11.74 15.03
N GLY A 392 -28.02 -11.76 16.27
CA GLY A 392 -28.44 -12.73 17.27
C GLY A 392 -27.65 -14.03 17.22
N THR A 393 -28.21 -15.10 17.84
CA THR A 393 -27.55 -16.41 17.93
C THR A 393 -28.33 -17.47 17.17
N PHE A 394 -27.64 -18.52 16.74
CA PHE A 394 -28.21 -19.64 16.02
C PHE A 394 -29.27 -20.38 16.88
N GLU A 395 -29.03 -20.53 18.17
CA GLU A 395 -29.94 -21.20 19.11
C GLU A 395 -31.27 -20.47 19.18
N LYS A 396 -31.26 -19.14 19.31
CA LYS A 396 -32.52 -18.35 19.32
C LYS A 396 -33.25 -18.41 17.99
N TRP A 397 -32.50 -18.40 16.87
CA TRP A 397 -33.10 -18.56 15.54
C TRP A 397 -33.81 -19.93 15.43
N VAL A 398 -33.16 -21.03 15.87
CA VAL A 398 -33.71 -22.37 15.87
C VAL A 398 -34.96 -22.43 16.77
N GLU A 399 -34.91 -21.84 17.96
CA GLU A 399 -36.04 -21.75 18.89
C GLU A 399 -37.27 -21.07 18.24
N HIS A 400 -37.05 -19.94 17.54
CA HIS A 400 -38.12 -19.23 16.83
C HIS A 400 -38.67 -20.02 15.63
N MET A 401 -37.85 -20.76 14.91
CA MET A 401 -38.29 -21.55 13.75
C MET A 401 -38.96 -22.88 14.13
N ALA A 402 -38.62 -23.44 15.28
CA ALA A 402 -39.11 -24.77 15.72
C ALA A 402 -40.63 -24.92 15.70
N PRO A 403 -41.46 -23.98 16.24
CA PRO A 403 -42.92 -24.12 16.25
C PRO A 403 -43.54 -24.18 14.85
N HIS A 404 -42.87 -23.55 13.85
CA HIS A 404 -43.40 -23.46 12.50
C HIS A 404 -43.00 -24.65 11.62
N ARG A 405 -42.05 -25.48 12.04
CA ARG A 405 -41.52 -26.62 11.25
C ARG A 405 -42.53 -27.76 11.10
N SER A 406 -43.59 -27.82 11.90
CA SER A 406 -44.71 -28.75 11.72
C SER A 406 -45.51 -28.45 10.45
N ARG A 407 -45.53 -27.20 9.99
CA ARG A 407 -46.26 -26.76 8.81
C ARG A 407 -45.54 -27.16 7.54
N GLN A 408 -46.14 -28.03 6.73
CA GLN A 408 -45.47 -28.64 5.59
C GLN A 408 -44.93 -27.63 4.56
N LYS A 409 -45.73 -26.64 4.16
CA LYS A 409 -45.32 -25.63 3.18
C LYS A 409 -44.18 -24.75 3.70
N PHE A 410 -44.30 -24.28 4.96
CA PHE A 410 -43.24 -23.51 5.59
C PHE A 410 -41.92 -24.31 5.65
N ARG A 411 -42.00 -25.56 6.16
CA ARG A 411 -40.85 -26.46 6.24
C ARG A 411 -40.19 -26.69 4.87
N PHE A 412 -40.99 -26.83 3.81
CA PHE A 412 -40.49 -27.02 2.46
C PHE A 412 -39.76 -25.77 1.95
N ILE A 413 -40.36 -24.56 2.14
CA ILE A 413 -39.73 -23.29 1.75
C ILE A 413 -38.40 -23.07 2.49
N LEU A 414 -38.41 -23.33 3.82
CA LEU A 414 -37.21 -23.22 4.64
C LEU A 414 -36.12 -24.22 4.20
N ALA A 415 -36.48 -25.49 3.98
CA ALA A 415 -35.56 -26.52 3.51
C ALA A 415 -34.97 -26.17 2.11
N ALA A 416 -35.78 -25.60 1.24
CA ALA A 416 -35.36 -25.19 -0.09
C ALA A 416 -34.29 -24.08 -0.05
N SER A 417 -34.31 -23.18 0.95
CA SER A 417 -33.25 -22.21 1.13
C SER A 417 -31.91 -22.88 1.43
N PHE A 418 -31.90 -23.91 2.26
CA PHE A 418 -30.68 -24.69 2.57
C PHE A 418 -30.23 -25.62 1.45
N ALA A 419 -31.14 -25.95 0.52
CA ALA A 419 -30.76 -26.73 -0.67
C ALA A 419 -29.91 -25.96 -1.66
N ALA A 420 -29.97 -24.62 -1.66
CA ALA A 420 -29.26 -23.79 -2.62
C ALA A 420 -27.74 -24.09 -2.69
N PRO A 421 -26.95 -24.04 -1.61
CA PRO A 421 -25.52 -24.34 -1.67
C PRO A 421 -25.24 -25.82 -1.97
N LEU A 422 -26.17 -26.71 -1.77
CA LEU A 422 -26.00 -28.15 -2.02
C LEU A 422 -26.13 -28.50 -3.50
N LEU A 423 -26.84 -27.69 -4.30
CA LEU A 423 -27.08 -27.99 -5.72
C LEU A 423 -25.81 -28.20 -6.52
N ARG A 424 -24.74 -27.41 -6.22
CA ARG A 424 -23.45 -27.55 -6.88
C ARG A 424 -22.77 -28.88 -6.51
N ILE A 425 -22.82 -29.25 -5.22
CA ILE A 425 -22.21 -30.48 -4.70
C ILE A 425 -22.90 -31.72 -5.30
N VAL A 426 -24.23 -31.74 -5.26
CA VAL A 426 -25.02 -32.88 -5.77
C VAL A 426 -25.26 -32.80 -7.29
N LYS A 427 -24.72 -31.80 -7.98
CA LYS A 427 -24.84 -31.55 -9.43
C LYS A 427 -26.28 -31.47 -9.93
N GLN A 428 -27.20 -30.99 -9.08
CA GLN A 428 -28.60 -30.82 -9.45
C GLN A 428 -28.84 -29.49 -10.15
N ARG A 429 -29.89 -29.43 -10.97
CA ARG A 429 -30.27 -28.21 -11.70
C ARG A 429 -30.95 -27.19 -10.80
N ILE A 430 -30.91 -25.93 -11.22
CA ILE A 430 -31.61 -24.82 -10.59
C ILE A 430 -33.14 -25.02 -10.72
N PHE A 431 -33.86 -24.67 -9.67
CA PHE A 431 -35.33 -24.67 -9.66
C PHE A 431 -35.88 -23.53 -8.80
N PHE A 432 -37.15 -23.20 -9.05
CA PHE A 432 -37.91 -22.26 -8.26
C PHE A 432 -38.82 -23.00 -7.26
N VAL A 433 -38.95 -22.44 -6.07
CA VAL A 433 -40.05 -22.72 -5.15
C VAL A 433 -40.89 -21.46 -5.10
N TYR A 434 -42.06 -21.54 -5.68
CA TYR A 434 -42.97 -20.40 -5.83
C TYR A 434 -44.23 -20.60 -4.99
N ASN A 435 -44.41 -19.76 -3.97
CA ASN A 435 -45.59 -19.81 -3.11
C ASN A 435 -46.61 -18.73 -3.51
N TRP A 436 -47.80 -19.13 -3.93
CA TRP A 436 -48.80 -18.21 -4.44
C TRP A 436 -50.18 -18.43 -3.81
N GLY A 437 -51.10 -17.47 -3.98
CA GLY A 437 -52.45 -17.48 -3.44
C GLY A 437 -52.86 -16.12 -2.87
N GLY A 438 -54.02 -16.02 -2.29
CA GLY A 438 -54.61 -14.79 -1.78
C GLY A 438 -53.69 -14.00 -0.83
N SER A 439 -53.92 -12.70 -0.73
CA SER A 439 -53.23 -11.82 0.20
C SER A 439 -53.39 -12.24 1.65
N LYS A 440 -52.46 -11.80 2.53
CA LYS A 440 -52.45 -12.04 3.98
C LYS A 440 -52.24 -13.51 4.42
N GLY A 441 -51.90 -14.42 3.51
CA GLY A 441 -51.58 -15.82 3.83
C GLY A 441 -50.18 -16.05 4.43
N GLY A 442 -49.38 -15.01 4.66
CA GLY A 442 -48.03 -15.14 5.27
C GLY A 442 -46.94 -15.59 4.30
N LYS A 443 -47.15 -15.54 2.98
CA LYS A 443 -46.19 -15.96 1.95
C LYS A 443 -44.83 -15.20 2.07
N THR A 444 -44.88 -13.87 2.10
CA THR A 444 -43.69 -13.03 2.29
C THR A 444 -43.04 -13.28 3.65
N ALA A 445 -43.80 -13.56 4.71
CA ALA A 445 -43.24 -13.89 6.01
C ALA A 445 -42.46 -15.21 5.99
N ALA A 446 -42.93 -16.23 5.28
CA ALA A 446 -42.22 -17.49 5.11
C ALA A 446 -40.95 -17.33 4.25
N LEU A 447 -41.01 -16.49 3.20
CA LEU A 447 -39.83 -16.13 2.39
C LEU A 447 -38.78 -15.43 3.26
N LYS A 448 -39.16 -14.41 4.04
CA LYS A 448 -38.27 -13.72 4.97
C LYS A 448 -37.68 -14.67 6.02
N ALA A 449 -38.49 -15.57 6.59
CA ALA A 449 -38.01 -16.58 7.53
C ALA A 449 -36.96 -17.51 6.89
N ALA A 450 -37.15 -17.92 5.64
CA ALA A 450 -36.20 -18.74 4.92
C ALA A 450 -34.90 -18.01 4.61
N LEU A 451 -34.96 -16.70 4.30
CA LEU A 451 -33.79 -15.85 4.05
C LEU A 451 -33.09 -15.43 5.34
N SER A 452 -33.79 -15.37 6.49
CA SER A 452 -33.18 -14.98 7.78
C SER A 452 -32.11 -15.96 8.28
N ALA A 453 -32.06 -17.17 7.74
CA ALA A 453 -30.96 -18.11 7.97
C ALA A 453 -29.61 -17.63 7.36
N TRP A 454 -29.67 -16.70 6.45
CA TRP A 454 -28.55 -16.25 5.66
C TRP A 454 -28.11 -14.80 5.95
N GLY A 455 -29.01 -13.99 6.50
CA GLY A 455 -28.75 -12.60 6.85
C GLY A 455 -30.01 -11.77 7.06
N ASP A 456 -29.95 -10.49 6.75
CA ASP A 456 -31.06 -9.55 6.81
C ASP A 456 -32.06 -9.82 5.67
N PRO A 457 -33.23 -10.44 5.95
CA PRO A 457 -34.15 -10.84 4.89
C PRO A 457 -34.74 -9.67 4.10
N GLU A 458 -34.85 -8.46 4.70
CA GLU A 458 -35.35 -7.28 3.99
C GLU A 458 -34.35 -6.82 2.89
N ARG A 459 -33.09 -7.01 3.12
CA ARG A 459 -32.02 -6.59 2.20
C ARG A 459 -31.63 -7.69 1.20
N LEU A 460 -31.89 -8.96 1.55
CA LEU A 460 -31.61 -10.11 0.70
C LEU A 460 -32.68 -10.33 -0.37
N MET A 461 -33.86 -9.76 -0.17
CA MET A 461 -35.02 -9.94 -1.03
C MET A 461 -35.01 -8.90 -2.16
N VAL A 462 -35.27 -9.36 -3.38
CA VAL A 462 -35.55 -8.50 -4.54
C VAL A 462 -36.99 -8.67 -4.98
N ASN A 463 -37.49 -7.87 -5.90
CA ASN A 463 -38.85 -8.02 -6.44
C ASN A 463 -38.82 -8.25 -7.96
N PHE A 464 -39.95 -8.72 -8.50
CA PHE A 464 -40.08 -8.97 -9.94
C PHE A 464 -40.08 -7.72 -10.82
N ASN A 465 -40.12 -6.52 -10.24
CA ASN A 465 -39.99 -5.26 -10.99
C ASN A 465 -38.51 -4.93 -11.35
N ALA A 466 -37.58 -5.75 -10.89
CA ALA A 466 -36.18 -5.59 -11.26
C ALA A 466 -35.94 -5.87 -12.75
N THR A 467 -35.00 -5.17 -13.36
CA THR A 467 -34.61 -5.47 -14.75
C THR A 467 -33.98 -6.85 -14.89
N GLN A 468 -34.09 -7.49 -16.05
CA GLN A 468 -33.45 -8.78 -16.31
C GLN A 468 -31.92 -8.74 -16.02
N VAL A 469 -31.25 -7.65 -16.39
CA VAL A 469 -29.82 -7.45 -16.10
C VAL A 469 -29.56 -7.32 -14.60
N GLY A 470 -30.44 -6.64 -13.87
CA GLY A 470 -30.35 -6.55 -12.41
C GLY A 470 -30.48 -7.92 -11.75
N LEU A 471 -31.49 -8.71 -12.12
CA LEU A 471 -31.68 -10.07 -11.61
C LEU A 471 -30.53 -11.01 -11.99
N GLU A 472 -30.02 -10.92 -13.22
CA GLU A 472 -28.84 -11.68 -13.66
C GLU A 472 -27.62 -11.39 -12.78
N ARG A 473 -27.33 -10.09 -12.54
CA ARG A 473 -26.19 -9.68 -11.68
C ARG A 473 -26.39 -10.11 -10.22
N THR A 474 -27.62 -10.00 -9.72
CA THR A 474 -27.95 -10.44 -8.36
C THR A 474 -27.78 -11.96 -8.20
N ALA A 475 -28.31 -12.75 -9.16
CA ALA A 475 -28.15 -14.20 -9.15
C ALA A 475 -26.67 -14.62 -9.25
N ALA A 476 -25.89 -13.95 -10.09
CA ALA A 476 -24.47 -14.20 -10.20
C ALA A 476 -23.69 -13.83 -8.93
N PHE A 477 -24.04 -12.72 -8.28
CA PHE A 477 -23.41 -12.28 -7.04
C PHE A 477 -23.69 -13.26 -5.89
N TYR A 478 -24.95 -13.67 -5.69
CA TYR A 478 -25.32 -14.64 -4.66
C TYR A 478 -24.85 -16.07 -4.99
N CYS A 479 -24.68 -16.36 -6.28
CA CYS A 479 -24.12 -17.59 -6.83
C CYS A 479 -24.79 -18.86 -6.30
N ASP A 480 -24.28 -19.47 -5.24
CA ASP A 480 -24.81 -20.72 -4.67
C ASP A 480 -25.72 -20.50 -3.45
N LEU A 481 -26.06 -19.26 -3.12
CA LEU A 481 -26.95 -18.90 -2.03
C LEU A 481 -28.41 -18.74 -2.52
N PRO A 482 -29.44 -18.86 -1.65
CA PRO A 482 -30.81 -18.71 -2.09
C PRO A 482 -31.12 -17.32 -2.61
N LEU A 483 -31.88 -17.23 -3.70
CA LEU A 483 -32.34 -15.98 -4.30
C LEU A 483 -33.81 -15.75 -3.95
N GLY A 484 -34.10 -14.76 -3.11
CA GLY A 484 -35.48 -14.40 -2.73
C GLY A 484 -36.06 -13.36 -3.70
N ILE A 485 -37.23 -13.65 -4.28
CA ILE A 485 -37.94 -12.74 -5.21
C ILE A 485 -39.40 -12.62 -4.75
N ASP A 486 -39.81 -11.44 -4.31
CA ASP A 486 -41.17 -11.19 -3.82
C ASP A 486 -42.03 -10.44 -4.86
N GLU A 487 -43.32 -10.52 -4.63
CA GLU A 487 -44.34 -9.72 -5.32
C GLU A 487 -44.37 -9.88 -6.86
N ARG A 488 -44.70 -11.10 -7.34
CA ARG A 488 -44.88 -11.39 -8.76
C ARG A 488 -45.80 -10.37 -9.46
N GLN A 489 -46.83 -9.88 -8.76
CA GLN A 489 -47.77 -8.90 -9.32
C GLN A 489 -47.15 -7.60 -9.76
N LEU A 490 -45.99 -7.20 -9.23
CA LEU A 490 -45.25 -6.02 -9.68
C LEU A 490 -44.67 -6.16 -11.09
N ALA A 491 -44.57 -7.37 -11.62
CA ALA A 491 -44.17 -7.57 -13.04
C ALA A 491 -45.29 -7.26 -14.03
N GLY A 492 -46.50 -6.96 -13.52
CA GLY A 492 -47.68 -6.70 -14.37
C GLY A 492 -48.14 -7.93 -15.18
N ASN A 493 -48.97 -7.70 -16.20
CA ASN A 493 -49.54 -8.79 -17.03
C ASN A 493 -48.55 -9.29 -18.13
N ASN A 494 -47.24 -9.04 -18.00
CA ASN A 494 -46.25 -9.48 -18.98
C ASN A 494 -45.81 -10.93 -18.72
N GLN A 495 -46.66 -11.91 -19.06
CA GLN A 495 -46.36 -13.34 -18.90
C GLN A 495 -45.08 -13.75 -19.62
N ALA A 496 -44.86 -13.25 -20.86
CA ALA A 496 -43.67 -13.55 -21.64
C ALA A 496 -42.38 -13.00 -20.96
N GLY A 497 -42.46 -11.89 -20.26
CA GLY A 497 -41.36 -11.31 -19.47
C GLY A 497 -41.02 -12.18 -18.28
N LEU A 498 -42.04 -12.70 -17.54
CA LEU A 498 -41.88 -13.63 -16.42
C LEU A 498 -41.23 -14.95 -16.85
N GLU A 499 -41.71 -15.54 -17.94
CA GLU A 499 -41.12 -16.75 -18.51
C GLU A 499 -39.62 -16.56 -18.83
N LYS A 500 -39.28 -15.43 -19.44
CA LYS A 500 -37.86 -15.10 -19.72
C LYS A 500 -37.02 -15.00 -18.45
N ILE A 501 -37.55 -14.42 -17.37
CA ILE A 501 -36.87 -14.34 -16.07
C ILE A 501 -36.64 -15.75 -15.50
N VAL A 502 -37.65 -16.58 -15.49
CA VAL A 502 -37.56 -17.96 -15.01
C VAL A 502 -36.53 -18.76 -15.81
N TYR A 503 -36.59 -18.67 -17.14
CA TYR A 503 -35.60 -19.33 -18.02
C TYR A 503 -34.19 -18.84 -17.77
N MET A 504 -33.99 -17.53 -17.70
CA MET A 504 -32.69 -16.92 -17.48
C MET A 504 -32.08 -17.41 -16.14
N ILE A 505 -32.82 -17.32 -15.04
CA ILE A 505 -32.32 -17.75 -13.73
C ILE A 505 -32.11 -19.25 -13.72
N ALA A 506 -33.02 -20.04 -14.24
CA ALA A 506 -32.93 -21.50 -14.24
C ALA A 506 -31.84 -22.03 -15.22
N SER A 507 -31.39 -21.23 -16.19
CA SER A 507 -30.27 -21.60 -17.05
C SER A 507 -28.94 -21.66 -16.30
N GLY A 508 -28.81 -20.90 -15.22
CA GLY A 508 -27.58 -20.81 -14.42
C GLY A 508 -26.44 -20.07 -15.13
N THR A 509 -26.73 -19.41 -16.24
CA THR A 509 -25.71 -18.75 -17.08
C THR A 509 -26.24 -17.42 -17.59
N GLY A 510 -25.44 -16.39 -17.46
CA GLY A 510 -25.75 -15.06 -17.92
C GLY A 510 -25.65 -14.91 -19.44
N LYS A 511 -26.11 -13.77 -19.94
CA LYS A 511 -26.03 -13.43 -21.35
C LYS A 511 -24.57 -13.16 -21.75
N ILE A 512 -24.12 -13.78 -22.85
CA ILE A 512 -22.81 -13.51 -23.43
C ILE A 512 -22.74 -12.07 -23.96
N ARG A 513 -21.70 -11.32 -23.60
CA ARG A 513 -21.48 -9.93 -24.01
C ARG A 513 -20.08 -9.74 -24.56
N GLY A 514 -19.93 -8.88 -25.55
CA GLY A 514 -18.62 -8.44 -26.06
C GLY A 514 -17.90 -7.57 -25.04
N ALA A 515 -16.59 -7.70 -24.97
CA ALA A 515 -15.73 -6.84 -24.15
C ALA A 515 -15.36 -5.55 -24.90
N LYS A 516 -15.24 -4.42 -24.19
CA LYS A 516 -14.82 -3.13 -24.79
C LYS A 516 -13.42 -3.18 -25.37
N SER A 517 -12.57 -4.05 -24.84
CA SER A 517 -11.19 -4.29 -25.29
C SER A 517 -11.09 -5.29 -26.46
N GLY A 518 -12.21 -5.79 -26.99
CA GLY A 518 -12.28 -6.90 -27.93
C GLY A 518 -12.44 -8.26 -27.23
N GLY A 519 -13.01 -9.25 -27.93
CA GLY A 519 -13.31 -10.57 -27.36
C GLY A 519 -14.65 -10.62 -26.60
N ILE A 520 -14.79 -11.56 -25.69
CA ILE A 520 -16.00 -11.86 -24.92
C ILE A 520 -15.73 -11.60 -23.44
N GLN A 521 -16.68 -10.94 -22.76
CA GLN A 521 -16.63 -10.80 -21.30
C GLN A 521 -16.82 -12.17 -20.64
N ALA A 522 -16.21 -12.36 -19.46
CA ALA A 522 -16.47 -13.54 -18.65
C ALA A 522 -17.97 -13.69 -18.40
N THR A 523 -18.54 -14.82 -18.81
CA THR A 523 -19.96 -15.09 -18.66
C THR A 523 -20.27 -15.43 -17.22
N GLN A 524 -21.17 -14.69 -16.60
CA GLN A 524 -21.60 -14.93 -15.22
C GLN A 524 -22.30 -16.28 -15.11
N GLN A 525 -22.05 -16.99 -14.00
CA GLN A 525 -22.64 -18.29 -13.71
C GLN A 525 -23.16 -18.33 -12.26
N TRP A 526 -24.21 -19.10 -12.03
CA TRP A 526 -24.77 -19.34 -10.70
C TRP A 526 -25.44 -20.72 -10.64
N ARG A 527 -25.67 -21.18 -9.42
CA ARG A 527 -26.45 -22.41 -9.18
C ARG A 527 -27.21 -22.29 -7.87
N THR A 528 -28.42 -21.77 -7.91
CA THR A 528 -29.21 -21.40 -6.75
C THR A 528 -30.57 -22.06 -6.74
N VAL A 529 -31.27 -22.00 -5.59
CA VAL A 529 -32.72 -22.17 -5.49
C VAL A 529 -33.32 -20.77 -5.41
N SER A 530 -34.26 -20.47 -6.29
CA SER A 530 -35.02 -19.23 -6.24
C SER A 530 -36.29 -19.44 -5.43
N LEU A 531 -36.43 -18.69 -4.34
CA LEU A 531 -37.64 -18.66 -3.50
C LEU A 531 -38.45 -17.45 -3.92
N ALA A 532 -39.69 -17.67 -4.37
CA ALA A 532 -40.50 -16.57 -4.89
C ALA A 532 -41.95 -16.61 -4.38
N THR A 533 -42.61 -15.44 -4.38
CA THR A 533 -44.01 -15.31 -3.93
C THR A 533 -44.84 -14.51 -4.91
N GLY A 534 -46.17 -14.72 -4.85
CA GLY A 534 -47.12 -13.93 -5.62
C GLY A 534 -48.57 -14.25 -5.27
N GLU A 535 -49.52 -13.59 -5.93
CA GLU A 535 -50.94 -13.81 -5.74
C GLU A 535 -51.53 -14.76 -6.79
N GLU A 536 -50.91 -14.83 -7.95
CA GLU A 536 -51.34 -15.65 -9.09
C GLU A 536 -50.29 -16.73 -9.40
N PRO A 537 -50.67 -17.83 -10.07
CA PRO A 537 -49.70 -18.85 -10.49
C PRO A 537 -48.67 -18.28 -11.46
N LEU A 538 -47.46 -18.84 -11.49
CA LEU A 538 -46.48 -18.57 -12.52
C LEU A 538 -46.79 -19.32 -13.81
N SER A 539 -47.30 -20.53 -13.69
CA SER A 539 -47.70 -21.38 -14.81
C SER A 539 -49.17 -21.09 -15.18
N THR A 540 -49.44 -20.84 -16.42
CA THR A 540 -50.76 -20.68 -17.01
C THR A 540 -50.97 -21.75 -18.08
N GLU A 541 -52.19 -21.92 -18.60
CA GLU A 541 -52.48 -22.87 -19.69
C GLU A 541 -51.65 -22.64 -20.94
N THR A 542 -51.20 -21.40 -21.15
CA THR A 542 -50.34 -21.00 -22.27
C THR A 542 -48.84 -21.06 -21.98
N THR A 543 -48.47 -21.40 -20.76
CA THR A 543 -47.07 -21.46 -20.30
C THR A 543 -46.32 -22.57 -21.01
N GLN A 544 -45.10 -22.26 -21.52
CA GLN A 544 -44.24 -23.26 -22.15
C GLN A 544 -43.88 -24.36 -21.15
N THR A 545 -43.95 -25.62 -21.60
CA THR A 545 -43.62 -26.82 -20.80
C THR A 545 -42.29 -26.72 -20.08
N GLY A 546 -41.33 -26.00 -20.65
CA GLY A 546 -40.04 -25.78 -20.07
C GLY A 546 -40.02 -24.94 -18.79
N VAL A 547 -40.96 -24.00 -18.60
CA VAL A 547 -41.11 -23.23 -17.36
C VAL A 547 -41.68 -24.13 -16.26
N SER A 548 -42.79 -24.84 -16.54
CA SER A 548 -43.45 -25.69 -15.56
C SER A 548 -42.54 -26.79 -15.00
N THR A 549 -41.55 -27.27 -15.77
CA THR A 549 -40.55 -28.25 -15.27
C THR A 549 -39.47 -27.65 -14.37
N ARG A 550 -39.41 -26.33 -14.22
CA ARG A 550 -38.42 -25.58 -13.42
C ARG A 550 -38.99 -24.94 -12.17
N VAL A 551 -40.29 -24.93 -12.02
CA VAL A 551 -40.99 -24.26 -10.92
C VAL A 551 -41.81 -25.28 -10.11
N LEU A 552 -41.58 -25.32 -8.81
CA LEU A 552 -42.40 -26.03 -7.86
C LEU A 552 -43.39 -25.03 -7.25
N GLU A 553 -44.65 -25.11 -7.65
CA GLU A 553 -45.70 -24.22 -7.17
C GLU A 553 -46.37 -24.73 -5.91
N LEU A 554 -46.46 -23.89 -4.89
CA LEU A 554 -47.12 -24.14 -3.64
C LEU A 554 -48.31 -23.18 -3.52
N TYR A 555 -49.54 -23.71 -3.59
CA TYR A 555 -50.73 -22.91 -3.45
C TYR A 555 -51.15 -22.70 -1.99
N GLY A 556 -51.55 -21.46 -1.66
CA GLY A 556 -52.09 -21.09 -0.35
C GLY A 556 -51.07 -20.69 0.69
N GLY A 557 -51.52 -20.20 1.83
CA GLY A 557 -50.67 -19.73 2.92
C GLY A 557 -49.77 -20.82 3.49
N PRO A 558 -48.51 -20.51 3.82
CA PRO A 558 -47.60 -21.44 4.48
C PRO A 558 -47.86 -21.61 5.99
N PHE A 559 -48.61 -20.70 6.57
CA PHE A 559 -49.09 -20.76 7.97
C PHE A 559 -50.58 -20.99 7.97
N ASP A 560 -51.05 -21.89 8.77
CA ASP A 560 -52.46 -22.30 8.83
C ASP A 560 -53.37 -21.21 9.45
N ASN A 561 -53.06 -19.97 9.31
CA ASN A 561 -53.88 -18.86 9.73
C ASN A 561 -54.93 -18.59 8.66
N GLU A 562 -56.06 -19.19 8.82
CA GLU A 562 -57.31 -18.62 8.35
C GLU A 562 -57.59 -17.35 9.17
N ARG A 563 -57.15 -16.21 8.63
CA ARG A 563 -57.74 -14.88 8.79
C ARG A 563 -57.37 -14.00 7.65
#